data_3cad3848c85a2fad8f13c42e38245041
#
_entry.id   3cad3848c85a2fad8f13c42e38245041
#
_cell.length_a   1.000
_cell.length_b   1.000
_cell.length_c   1.000
_cell.angle_alpha   90.00
_cell.angle_beta   90.00
_cell.angle_gamma   90.00
#
_symmetry.space_group_name_H-M   'P 1'
#
loop_
_entity.id
_entity.type
_entity.pdbx_description
1 polymer ?
#
loop_
_entity_poly.entity_id
_entity_poly.type
_entity_poly.pdbx_seq_one_letter_code
_entity_poly.pdbx_strand_id
1 'polypeptide(L)'
;MKNYIFLGLLLLLTPLAGRAQLGIGRPQGQQQLDGIVVKVDNQIVLRSDVENIYAQEVARAEGKLLPPDLKCKILQSLVINKLMLARAEVDSVTVSDAQVNGELDRRMAYFVQQIGSEEKLVELYNKPVKALKEDLRPQVRDQLTQQKMQETITGKLSVTPREVSAYFNRTPKDSLPYYSTEVEVGQIVLSAQISDAAKQATMAKLNDLRARIVAGEKFEDLAKQYSEDPGSGKQGGYLGFFKKNELVPQYTAAALRLEPGGISPVVESQFGFHVIQLIERKGESFSSRHILLKPATGAADASVAAEKLTKLRRQILMDSTSFAKAAKDFSTDKNSAGNGGLLQNRQEGGSRLPLDKLDPAIFFTIDTMKVGSITPPLPYRSDDGKDGMRILWLKSNTAPHQANLKEDYQKIAASALNEKKNKALDEWFLRNRGGVYLEVAPEYAQCKVLDATQ
;
A
#
# COMPACT_ATOMS: atom_id res chain seq x y z
N MET A 1 -11.50 28.14 -13.08
CA MET A 1 -11.70 27.33 -11.87
C MET A 1 -10.35 26.74 -11.50
N LYS A 2 -9.85 27.14 -10.34
CA LYS A 2 -8.52 26.76 -9.87
C LYS A 2 -8.65 25.42 -9.14
N ASN A 3 -8.25 24.32 -9.80
CA ASN A 3 -8.05 23.05 -9.12
C ASN A 3 -6.78 23.20 -8.27
N TYR A 4 -6.95 23.33 -6.96
CA TYR A 4 -5.85 23.15 -6.03
C TYR A 4 -5.48 21.68 -6.06
N ILE A 5 -4.36 21.39 -6.74
CA ILE A 5 -3.71 20.11 -6.71
C ILE A 5 -3.13 19.97 -5.30
N PHE A 6 -3.82 19.24 -4.44
CA PHE A 6 -3.25 18.76 -3.19
C PHE A 6 -2.11 17.82 -3.55
N LEU A 7 -0.89 18.38 -3.59
CA LEU A 7 0.33 17.62 -3.80
C LEU A 7 0.58 16.79 -2.56
N GLY A 8 -0.03 15.62 -2.50
CA GLY A 8 0.48 14.56 -1.64
C GLY A 8 1.89 14.25 -2.14
N LEU A 9 2.89 14.73 -1.43
CA LEU A 9 4.31 14.52 -1.71
C LEU A 9 4.65 13.04 -1.56
N LEU A 10 4.24 12.24 -2.54
CA LEU A 10 4.71 10.87 -2.72
C LEU A 10 6.04 10.99 -3.47
N LEU A 11 7.14 11.11 -2.74
CA LEU A 11 8.48 10.94 -3.29
C LEU A 11 8.60 9.51 -3.80
N LEU A 12 8.11 9.27 -5.02
CA LEU A 12 8.46 8.11 -5.82
C LEU A 12 9.87 8.37 -6.34
N LEU A 13 10.86 7.78 -5.67
CA LEU A 13 12.19 7.59 -6.21
C LEU A 13 12.06 6.61 -7.39
N THR A 14 11.89 7.14 -8.60
CA THR A 14 12.02 6.34 -9.81
C THR A 14 13.50 6.04 -10.03
N PRO A 15 13.91 4.80 -10.27
CA PRO A 15 15.26 4.52 -10.72
C PRO A 15 15.41 5.03 -12.15
N LEU A 16 16.12 6.13 -12.33
CA LEU A 16 16.63 6.55 -13.64
C LEU A 16 17.69 5.53 -14.07
N ALA A 17 17.26 4.46 -14.74
CA ALA A 17 18.15 3.67 -15.58
C ALA A 17 18.46 4.47 -16.86
N GLY A 18 19.29 5.49 -16.73
CA GLY A 18 19.77 6.30 -17.81
C GLY A 18 21.05 5.70 -18.38
N ARG A 19 20.98 5.05 -19.53
CA ARG A 19 22.13 4.92 -20.44
C ARG A 19 22.57 6.33 -20.86
N ALA A 20 23.71 6.79 -20.36
CA ALA A 20 24.44 7.90 -20.91
C ALA A 20 25.93 7.69 -20.72
N GLN A 21 26.53 6.90 -21.61
CA GLN A 21 27.91 7.08 -21.98
C GLN A 21 27.94 8.02 -23.21
N LEU A 22 28.12 9.28 -22.97
CA LEU A 22 28.73 10.21 -23.90
C LEU A 22 29.54 11.17 -23.06
N GLY A 23 30.85 11.02 -23.15
CA GLY A 23 31.83 11.91 -22.53
C GLY A 23 31.70 13.31 -23.08
N ILE A 24 31.20 14.19 -22.23
CA ILE A 24 31.44 15.62 -22.36
C ILE A 24 31.97 16.05 -21.01
N GLY A 25 33.23 16.53 -20.99
CA GLY A 25 33.89 17.04 -19.80
C GLY A 25 32.98 18.00 -19.05
N ARG A 26 32.64 17.66 -17.81
CA ARG A 26 32.01 18.58 -16.87
C ARG A 26 33.01 19.74 -16.65
N PRO A 27 32.66 21.00 -16.91
CA PRO A 27 33.42 22.09 -16.35
C PRO A 27 33.46 21.91 -14.84
N GLN A 28 34.61 22.00 -14.22
CA GLN A 28 34.76 22.21 -12.79
C GLN A 28 34.13 23.57 -12.43
N GLY A 29 32.82 23.66 -12.43
CA GLY A 29 32.07 24.80 -11.93
C GLY A 29 31.87 24.62 -10.43
N GLN A 30 32.22 25.65 -9.68
CA GLN A 30 31.93 25.87 -8.27
C GLN A 30 30.65 25.13 -7.85
N GLN A 31 30.71 24.31 -6.79
CA GLN A 31 29.51 23.82 -6.12
C GLN A 31 28.70 25.06 -5.72
N GLN A 32 27.72 25.39 -6.53
CA GLN A 32 26.80 26.48 -6.23
C GLN A 32 26.02 25.99 -5.01
N LEU A 33 26.29 26.59 -3.85
CA LEU A 33 25.53 26.34 -2.63
C LEU A 33 24.06 26.60 -2.94
N ASP A 34 23.20 25.70 -2.51
CA ASP A 34 21.78 25.83 -2.75
C ASP A 34 21.24 27.12 -2.09
N GLY A 35 20.53 27.94 -2.86
CA GLY A 35 20.08 29.25 -2.41
C GLY A 35 18.81 29.14 -1.58
N ILE A 36 18.76 29.86 -0.47
CA ILE A 36 17.51 30.06 0.30
C ILE A 36 16.60 30.99 -0.51
N VAL A 37 15.42 30.53 -0.90
CA VAL A 37 14.45 31.34 -1.65
C VAL A 37 13.34 31.89 -0.78
N VAL A 38 13.02 31.24 0.34
CA VAL A 38 12.12 31.78 1.37
C VAL A 38 12.62 31.38 2.76
N LYS A 39 12.49 32.31 3.70
CA LYS A 39 12.68 32.09 5.12
C LYS A 39 11.37 32.35 5.86
N VAL A 40 10.95 31.39 6.67
CA VAL A 40 9.73 31.44 7.50
C VAL A 40 10.14 31.16 8.94
N ASP A 41 10.35 32.19 9.75
CA ASP A 41 10.96 32.08 11.09
C ASP A 41 12.27 31.29 11.06
N ASN A 42 12.32 30.12 11.71
CA ASN A 42 13.43 29.18 11.74
C ASN A 42 13.42 28.16 10.57
N GLN A 43 12.39 28.20 9.71
CA GLN A 43 12.23 27.30 8.57
C GLN A 43 12.73 27.95 7.28
N ILE A 44 13.29 27.15 6.38
CA ILE A 44 13.76 27.64 5.08
C ILE A 44 13.14 26.81 3.93
N VAL A 45 13.01 27.46 2.77
CA VAL A 45 12.74 26.83 1.49
C VAL A 45 13.95 27.07 0.60
N LEU A 46 14.49 25.99 0.03
CA LEU A 46 15.63 26.04 -0.86
C LEU A 46 15.17 26.16 -2.32
N ARG A 47 16.05 26.67 -3.18
CA ARG A 47 15.81 26.71 -4.63
C ARG A 47 15.61 25.31 -5.18
N SER A 48 16.42 24.35 -4.73
CA SER A 48 16.30 22.95 -5.12
C SER A 48 14.94 22.35 -4.77
N ASP A 49 14.30 22.76 -3.66
CA ASP A 49 12.97 22.28 -3.29
C ASP A 49 11.95 22.66 -4.37
N VAL A 50 11.99 23.90 -4.85
CA VAL A 50 11.10 24.40 -5.91
C VAL A 50 11.38 23.70 -7.24
N GLU A 51 12.65 23.64 -7.65
CA GLU A 51 13.05 23.08 -8.94
C GLU A 51 12.79 21.56 -9.01
N ASN A 52 13.02 20.82 -7.93
CA ASN A 52 12.75 19.37 -7.87
C ASN A 52 11.25 19.09 -8.04
N ILE A 53 10.38 19.82 -7.34
CA ILE A 53 8.92 19.64 -7.49
C ILE A 53 8.49 20.05 -8.88
N TYR A 54 9.03 21.17 -9.42
CA TYR A 54 8.73 21.60 -10.78
C TYR A 54 9.13 20.54 -11.81
N ALA A 55 10.33 19.96 -11.69
CA ALA A 55 10.80 18.90 -12.58
C ALA A 55 9.91 17.65 -12.51
N GLN A 56 9.43 17.28 -11.33
CA GLN A 56 8.48 16.17 -11.17
C GLN A 56 7.15 16.46 -11.87
N GLU A 57 6.60 17.68 -11.74
CA GLU A 57 5.37 18.05 -12.42
C GLU A 57 5.53 18.08 -13.95
N VAL A 58 6.69 18.55 -14.45
CA VAL A 58 7.02 18.48 -15.90
C VAL A 58 7.05 17.03 -16.39
N ALA A 59 7.71 16.14 -15.64
CA ALA A 59 7.77 14.71 -15.99
C ALA A 59 6.38 14.04 -15.98
N ARG A 60 5.52 14.42 -15.03
CA ARG A 60 4.15 13.89 -14.90
C ARG A 60 3.19 14.42 -15.96
N ALA A 61 3.46 15.60 -16.49
CA ALA A 61 2.60 16.24 -17.48
C ALA A 61 2.62 15.55 -18.86
N GLU A 62 3.59 14.66 -19.12
CA GLU A 62 3.72 13.89 -20.39
C GLU A 62 3.56 14.77 -21.66
N GLY A 63 4.13 15.98 -21.64
CA GLY A 63 4.05 16.92 -22.74
C GLY A 63 2.80 17.83 -22.76
N LYS A 64 1.94 17.76 -21.77
CA LYS A 64 0.83 18.72 -21.62
C LYS A 64 1.36 20.08 -21.17
N LEU A 65 0.70 21.16 -21.64
CA LEU A 65 1.04 22.52 -21.23
C LEU A 65 0.82 22.70 -19.72
N LEU A 66 1.88 23.12 -19.04
CA LEU A 66 1.83 23.47 -17.63
C LEU A 66 1.41 24.93 -17.44
N PRO A 67 0.73 25.27 -16.35
CA PRO A 67 0.40 26.65 -16.01
C PRO A 67 1.66 27.52 -15.93
N PRO A 68 1.68 28.73 -16.49
CA PRO A 68 2.86 29.60 -16.47
C PRO A 68 3.26 30.04 -15.06
N ASP A 69 2.31 30.01 -14.12
CA ASP A 69 2.47 30.36 -12.70
C ASP A 69 2.80 29.13 -11.80
N LEU A 70 3.10 27.97 -12.39
CA LEU A 70 3.30 26.72 -11.64
C LEU A 70 4.40 26.83 -10.57
N LYS A 71 5.56 27.45 -10.88
CA LYS A 71 6.63 27.65 -9.90
C LYS A 71 6.18 28.51 -8.73
N CYS A 72 5.37 29.52 -8.97
CA CYS A 72 4.82 30.36 -7.91
C CYS A 72 3.83 29.58 -7.02
N LYS A 73 3.01 28.72 -7.62
CA LYS A 73 2.10 27.84 -6.88
C LYS A 73 2.85 26.83 -6.02
N ILE A 74 3.93 26.26 -6.56
CA ILE A 74 4.82 25.35 -5.81
C ILE A 74 5.43 26.09 -4.62
N LEU A 75 6.00 27.27 -4.86
CA LEU A 75 6.60 28.08 -3.80
C LEU A 75 5.58 28.45 -2.71
N GLN A 76 4.38 28.86 -3.09
CA GLN A 76 3.29 29.16 -2.16
C GLN A 76 2.93 27.95 -1.30
N SER A 77 2.82 26.77 -1.90
CA SER A 77 2.57 25.52 -1.17
C SER A 77 3.68 25.20 -0.17
N LEU A 78 4.94 25.37 -0.56
CA LEU A 78 6.10 25.16 0.30
C LEU A 78 6.09 26.14 1.48
N VAL A 79 5.75 27.42 1.25
CA VAL A 79 5.67 28.44 2.31
C VAL A 79 4.54 28.12 3.29
N ILE A 80 3.36 27.70 2.81
CA ILE A 80 2.26 27.26 3.68
C ILE A 80 2.71 26.10 4.55
N ASN A 81 3.41 25.12 3.97
CA ASN A 81 3.94 23.97 4.71
C ASN A 81 4.95 24.39 5.79
N LYS A 82 5.86 25.32 5.48
CA LYS A 82 6.83 25.82 6.45
C LYS A 82 6.16 26.67 7.54
N LEU A 83 5.14 27.46 7.20
CA LEU A 83 4.34 28.17 8.18
C LEU A 83 3.61 27.20 9.13
N MET A 84 3.06 26.09 8.59
CA MET A 84 2.44 25.06 9.44
C MET A 84 3.44 24.45 10.43
N LEU A 85 4.69 24.20 10.01
CA LEU A 85 5.73 23.68 10.90
C LEU A 85 6.10 24.70 11.98
N ALA A 86 6.33 25.96 11.61
CA ALA A 86 6.64 27.02 12.56
C ALA A 86 5.50 27.20 13.61
N ARG A 87 4.24 27.17 13.15
CA ARG A 87 3.08 27.28 14.06
C ARG A 87 2.85 26.01 14.89
N ALA A 88 3.17 24.83 14.37
CA ALA A 88 3.06 23.59 15.11
C ALA A 88 3.94 23.60 16.39
N GLU A 89 5.13 24.20 16.32
CA GLU A 89 5.99 24.38 17.49
C GLU A 89 5.31 25.29 18.55
N VAL A 90 4.71 26.41 18.11
CA VAL A 90 4.00 27.35 18.99
C VAL A 90 2.75 26.70 19.59
N ASP A 91 1.98 25.99 18.78
CA ASP A 91 0.70 25.39 19.16
C ASP A 91 0.90 24.00 19.84
N SER A 92 2.17 23.60 20.10
CA SER A 92 2.53 22.30 20.71
C SER A 92 1.94 21.08 19.99
N VAL A 93 1.82 21.16 18.67
CA VAL A 93 1.40 20.04 17.83
C VAL A 93 2.60 19.15 17.56
N THR A 94 2.74 18.07 18.32
CA THR A 94 3.90 17.17 18.27
C THR A 94 3.56 15.80 17.70
N VAL A 95 4.54 15.17 17.06
CA VAL A 95 4.49 13.79 16.56
C VAL A 95 5.46 12.95 17.36
N SER A 96 5.00 11.80 17.87
CA SER A 96 5.83 10.91 18.67
C SER A 96 6.84 10.13 17.79
N ASP A 97 7.97 9.73 18.39
CA ASP A 97 8.97 8.89 17.71
C ASP A 97 8.38 7.55 17.25
N ALA A 98 7.42 6.99 17.98
CA ALA A 98 6.71 5.78 17.59
C ALA A 98 5.94 5.95 16.28
N GLN A 99 5.28 7.11 16.07
CA GLN A 99 4.58 7.42 14.82
C GLN A 99 5.57 7.59 13.67
N VAL A 100 6.69 8.29 13.89
CA VAL A 100 7.75 8.47 12.88
C VAL A 100 8.35 7.12 12.49
N ASN A 101 8.70 6.28 13.48
CA ASN A 101 9.26 4.95 13.23
C ASN A 101 8.27 4.06 12.44
N GLY A 102 7.00 4.04 12.84
CA GLY A 102 5.97 3.27 12.15
C GLY A 102 5.78 3.70 10.69
N GLU A 103 5.91 5.00 10.38
CA GLU A 103 5.86 5.49 9.01
C GLU A 103 7.12 5.13 8.21
N LEU A 104 8.29 5.25 8.83
CA LEU A 104 9.56 4.82 8.23
C LEU A 104 9.56 3.32 7.91
N ASP A 105 9.04 2.49 8.82
CA ASP A 105 8.93 1.05 8.62
C ASP A 105 8.01 0.71 7.45
N ARG A 106 6.86 1.38 7.34
CA ARG A 106 5.93 1.22 6.20
C ARG A 106 6.58 1.61 4.87
N ARG A 107 7.33 2.72 4.83
CA ARG A 107 8.03 3.17 3.61
C ARG A 107 9.12 2.19 3.20
N MET A 108 9.91 1.71 4.15
CA MET A 108 10.94 0.72 3.85
C MET A 108 10.32 -0.59 3.34
N ALA A 109 9.27 -1.08 3.96
CA ALA A 109 8.55 -2.26 3.49
C ALA A 109 8.02 -2.09 2.05
N TYR A 110 7.47 -0.91 1.75
CA TYR A 110 7.02 -0.58 0.40
C TYR A 110 8.19 -0.56 -0.61
N PHE A 111 9.32 0.06 -0.27
CA PHE A 111 10.49 0.10 -1.15
C PHE A 111 11.07 -1.30 -1.38
N VAL A 112 11.16 -2.11 -0.33
CA VAL A 112 11.60 -3.51 -0.45
C VAL A 112 10.66 -4.30 -1.36
N GLN A 113 9.34 -4.11 -1.25
CA GLN A 113 8.36 -4.76 -2.12
C GLN A 113 8.52 -4.33 -3.59
N GLN A 114 8.77 -3.05 -3.87
CA GLN A 114 8.95 -2.52 -5.23
C GLN A 114 10.27 -2.96 -5.86
N ILE A 115 11.34 -3.00 -5.08
CA ILE A 115 12.71 -3.32 -5.55
C ILE A 115 12.96 -4.84 -5.53
N GLY A 116 12.19 -5.58 -4.73
CA GLY A 116 12.18 -7.03 -4.64
C GLY A 116 12.91 -7.61 -3.44
N SER A 117 13.90 -6.91 -2.83
CA SER A 117 14.53 -7.34 -1.57
C SER A 117 15.25 -6.19 -0.86
N GLU A 118 15.57 -6.39 0.44
CA GLU A 118 16.34 -5.45 1.26
C GLU A 118 17.78 -5.31 0.74
N GLU A 119 18.40 -6.42 0.29
CA GLU A 119 19.76 -6.42 -0.24
C GLU A 119 19.86 -5.53 -1.49
N LYS A 120 18.89 -5.64 -2.41
CA LYS A 120 18.83 -4.79 -3.60
C LYS A 120 18.60 -3.32 -3.25
N LEU A 121 17.82 -3.03 -2.21
CA LEU A 121 17.63 -1.67 -1.71
C LEU A 121 18.96 -1.10 -1.19
N VAL A 122 19.70 -1.89 -0.39
CA VAL A 122 21.02 -1.52 0.13
C VAL A 122 22.03 -1.31 -1.00
N GLU A 123 22.05 -2.19 -2.00
CA GLU A 123 22.92 -2.07 -3.19
C GLU A 123 22.60 -0.78 -3.97
N LEU A 124 21.31 -0.50 -4.21
CA LEU A 124 20.89 0.67 -4.98
C LEU A 124 21.26 1.99 -4.32
N TYR A 125 21.11 2.10 -3.00
CA TYR A 125 21.38 3.34 -2.25
C TYR A 125 22.76 3.38 -1.64
N ASN A 126 23.52 2.29 -1.70
CA ASN A 126 24.82 2.12 -1.05
C ASN A 126 24.81 2.49 0.44
N LYS A 127 23.69 2.20 1.12
CA LYS A 127 23.47 2.49 2.54
C LYS A 127 22.63 1.38 3.20
N PRO A 128 22.91 0.99 4.43
CA PRO A 128 22.06 0.06 5.17
C PRO A 128 20.69 0.69 5.45
N VAL A 129 19.65 -0.14 5.53
CA VAL A 129 18.24 0.32 5.75
C VAL A 129 18.12 1.22 6.98
N LYS A 130 18.88 0.94 8.05
CA LYS A 130 18.92 1.79 9.25
C LYS A 130 19.36 3.22 8.91
N ALA A 131 20.41 3.38 8.12
CA ALA A 131 20.91 4.71 7.72
C ALA A 131 19.90 5.42 6.80
N LEU A 132 19.24 4.70 5.88
CA LEU A 132 18.17 5.26 5.05
C LEU A 132 17.01 5.78 5.91
N LYS A 133 16.61 5.06 6.96
CA LYS A 133 15.58 5.52 7.90
C LYS A 133 16.01 6.79 8.63
N GLU A 134 17.27 6.89 9.09
CA GLU A 134 17.75 8.09 9.76
C GLU A 134 17.84 9.29 8.81
N ASP A 135 18.26 9.09 7.57
CA ASP A 135 18.28 10.15 6.55
C ASP A 135 16.85 10.69 6.25
N LEU A 136 15.85 9.82 6.25
CA LEU A 136 14.45 10.19 5.97
C LEU A 136 13.69 10.69 7.20
N ARG A 137 14.19 10.46 8.40
CA ARG A 137 13.53 10.79 9.67
C ARG A 137 13.08 12.24 9.81
N PRO A 138 13.92 13.26 9.52
CA PRO A 138 13.50 14.67 9.62
C PRO A 138 12.33 14.96 8.67
N GLN A 139 12.43 14.54 7.42
CA GLN A 139 11.38 14.74 6.40
C GLN A 139 10.06 14.05 6.78
N VAL A 140 10.14 12.83 7.30
CA VAL A 140 8.93 12.08 7.74
C VAL A 140 8.29 12.77 8.95
N ARG A 141 9.10 13.26 9.90
CA ARG A 141 8.60 14.03 11.04
C ARG A 141 7.89 15.30 10.59
N ASP A 142 8.51 16.09 9.72
CA ASP A 142 7.92 17.31 9.19
C ASP A 142 6.59 17.02 8.48
N GLN A 143 6.55 16.01 7.63
CA GLN A 143 5.33 15.62 6.93
C GLN A 143 4.21 15.20 7.88
N LEU A 144 4.51 14.39 8.89
CA LEU A 144 3.52 13.97 9.89
C LEU A 144 3.05 15.16 10.75
N THR A 145 3.95 16.09 11.07
CA THR A 145 3.62 17.33 11.80
C THR A 145 2.68 18.21 10.97
N GLN A 146 2.99 18.42 9.69
CA GLN A 146 2.10 19.16 8.77
C GLN A 146 0.73 18.48 8.65
N GLN A 147 0.69 17.17 8.49
CA GLN A 147 -0.57 16.43 8.41
C GLN A 147 -1.39 16.60 9.70
N LYS A 148 -0.76 16.49 10.86
CA LYS A 148 -1.43 16.68 12.15
C LYS A 148 -1.92 18.11 12.34
N MET A 149 -1.16 19.10 11.87
CA MET A 149 -1.58 20.51 11.89
C MET A 149 -2.79 20.73 10.97
N GLN A 150 -2.77 20.19 9.76
CA GLN A 150 -3.92 20.22 8.85
C GLN A 150 -5.16 19.55 9.47
N GLU A 151 -4.98 18.42 10.13
CA GLU A 151 -6.06 17.73 10.85
C GLU A 151 -6.60 18.58 12.01
N THR A 152 -5.74 19.27 12.74
CA THR A 152 -6.16 20.20 13.80
C THR A 152 -7.03 21.32 13.26
N ILE A 153 -6.69 21.86 12.08
CA ILE A 153 -7.42 22.96 11.44
C ILE A 153 -8.73 22.46 10.80
N THR A 154 -8.70 21.31 10.16
CA THR A 154 -9.78 20.86 9.27
C THR A 154 -10.53 19.61 9.72
N GLY A 155 -10.03 18.90 10.74
CA GLY A 155 -10.54 17.57 11.12
C GLY A 155 -11.98 17.56 11.63
N LYS A 156 -12.47 18.70 12.15
CA LYS A 156 -13.85 18.86 12.63
C LYS A 156 -14.81 19.33 11.54
N LEU A 157 -14.30 19.63 10.34
CA LEU A 157 -15.15 20.11 9.24
C LEU A 157 -15.94 18.96 8.62
N SER A 158 -17.20 19.23 8.41
CA SER A 158 -18.11 18.35 7.66
C SER A 158 -18.93 19.18 6.70
N VAL A 159 -19.59 18.54 5.77
CA VAL A 159 -20.52 19.20 4.83
C VAL A 159 -21.93 18.71 5.06
N THR A 160 -22.88 19.64 5.02
CA THR A 160 -24.30 19.36 5.07
C THR A 160 -24.84 19.06 3.67
N PRO A 161 -25.99 18.37 3.51
CA PRO A 161 -26.61 18.15 2.21
C PRO A 161 -26.87 19.44 1.42
N ARG A 162 -27.18 20.53 2.13
CA ARG A 162 -27.39 21.84 1.51
C ARG A 162 -26.09 22.40 0.92
N GLU A 163 -24.96 22.26 1.63
CA GLU A 163 -23.64 22.69 1.14
C GLU A 163 -23.20 21.86 -0.06
N VAL A 164 -23.44 20.54 -0.04
CA VAL A 164 -23.16 19.65 -1.18
C VAL A 164 -23.95 20.06 -2.40
N SER A 165 -25.25 20.32 -2.25
CA SER A 165 -26.11 20.80 -3.35
C SER A 165 -25.69 22.17 -3.87
N ALA A 166 -25.31 23.09 -2.96
CA ALA A 166 -24.80 24.41 -3.34
C ALA A 166 -23.47 24.32 -4.11
N TYR A 167 -22.57 23.45 -3.67
CA TYR A 167 -21.32 23.17 -4.38
C TYR A 167 -21.60 22.67 -5.79
N PHE A 168 -22.45 21.66 -5.94
CA PHE A 168 -22.80 21.08 -7.23
C PHE A 168 -23.44 22.10 -8.18
N ASN A 169 -24.43 22.87 -7.69
CA ASN A 169 -25.17 23.82 -8.51
C ASN A 169 -24.33 25.01 -9.01
N ARG A 170 -23.27 25.40 -8.28
CA ARG A 170 -22.35 26.47 -8.72
C ARG A 170 -21.22 25.95 -9.63
N THR A 171 -20.99 24.63 -9.67
CA THR A 171 -19.98 24.06 -10.55
C THR A 171 -20.51 24.11 -11.99
N PRO A 172 -19.79 24.76 -12.93
CA PRO A 172 -20.19 24.78 -14.34
C PRO A 172 -20.36 23.38 -14.90
N LYS A 173 -21.39 23.16 -15.70
CA LYS A 173 -21.72 21.84 -16.23
C LYS A 173 -20.59 21.20 -17.05
N ASP A 174 -19.88 21.99 -17.83
CA ASP A 174 -18.70 21.58 -18.61
C ASP A 174 -17.49 21.19 -17.76
N SER A 175 -17.50 21.56 -16.50
CA SER A 175 -16.46 21.22 -15.51
C SER A 175 -16.83 20.06 -14.60
N LEU A 176 -18.06 19.57 -14.70
CA LEU A 176 -18.48 18.38 -13.98
C LEU A 176 -17.77 17.15 -14.57
N PRO A 177 -17.20 16.25 -13.73
CA PRO A 177 -16.58 15.05 -14.22
C PRO A 177 -17.56 14.14 -14.95
N TYR A 178 -17.07 13.45 -15.96
CA TYR A 178 -17.77 12.39 -16.62
C TYR A 178 -17.25 11.05 -16.09
N TYR A 179 -18.13 10.23 -15.56
CA TYR A 179 -17.79 8.90 -15.06
C TYR A 179 -18.06 7.84 -16.13
N SER A 180 -17.11 6.94 -16.30
CA SER A 180 -17.28 5.73 -17.10
C SER A 180 -18.28 4.78 -16.42
N THR A 181 -18.58 3.68 -17.06
CA THR A 181 -19.38 2.60 -16.44
C THR A 181 -18.77 2.20 -15.11
N GLU A 182 -19.58 2.23 -14.05
CA GLU A 182 -19.18 1.78 -12.71
C GLU A 182 -20.07 0.62 -12.25
N VAL A 183 -19.45 -0.32 -11.56
CA VAL A 183 -20.13 -1.50 -11.03
C VAL A 183 -19.88 -1.66 -9.53
N GLU A 184 -20.86 -2.21 -8.83
CA GLU A 184 -20.65 -2.77 -7.50
C GLU A 184 -20.65 -4.28 -7.61
N VAL A 185 -19.53 -4.88 -7.23
CA VAL A 185 -19.33 -6.33 -7.28
C VAL A 185 -19.07 -6.84 -5.87
N GLY A 186 -19.83 -7.84 -5.47
CA GLY A 186 -19.57 -8.59 -4.24
C GLY A 186 -18.89 -9.91 -4.54
N GLN A 187 -18.08 -10.39 -3.58
CA GLN A 187 -17.54 -11.74 -3.63
C GLN A 187 -17.68 -12.46 -2.28
N ILE A 188 -17.85 -13.76 -2.35
CA ILE A 188 -17.69 -14.66 -1.20
C ILE A 188 -16.64 -15.68 -1.61
N VAL A 189 -15.55 -15.72 -0.87
CA VAL A 189 -14.41 -16.60 -1.12
C VAL A 189 -14.37 -17.67 -0.05
N LEU A 190 -14.19 -18.92 -0.45
CA LEU A 190 -13.81 -20.02 0.44
C LEU A 190 -12.45 -20.56 -0.02
N SER A 191 -11.43 -20.40 0.82
CA SER A 191 -10.14 -21.05 0.58
C SER A 191 -10.33 -22.56 0.61
N ALA A 192 -9.68 -23.27 -0.31
CA ALA A 192 -9.64 -24.73 -0.27
C ALA A 192 -9.00 -25.17 1.05
N GLN A 193 -9.70 -25.98 1.82
CA GLN A 193 -9.14 -26.56 3.03
C GLN A 193 -8.26 -27.72 2.63
N ILE A 194 -7.03 -27.70 3.06
CA ILE A 194 -6.09 -28.80 2.82
C ILE A 194 -6.63 -30.05 3.51
N SER A 195 -6.90 -31.10 2.74
CA SER A 195 -7.41 -32.35 3.27
C SER A 195 -6.38 -33.05 4.16
N ASP A 196 -6.85 -33.83 5.11
CA ASP A 196 -5.97 -34.65 5.96
C ASP A 196 -5.15 -35.62 5.10
N ALA A 197 -5.70 -36.12 4.01
CA ALA A 197 -4.98 -36.96 3.04
C ALA A 197 -3.79 -36.23 2.40
N ALA A 198 -3.96 -34.96 1.99
CA ALA A 198 -2.87 -34.15 1.44
C ALA A 198 -1.81 -33.84 2.51
N LYS A 199 -2.22 -33.55 3.74
CA LYS A 199 -1.30 -33.39 4.87
C LYS A 199 -0.49 -34.65 5.13
N GLN A 200 -1.16 -35.80 5.22
CA GLN A 200 -0.51 -37.11 5.43
C GLN A 200 0.47 -37.46 4.30
N ALA A 201 0.09 -37.23 3.05
CA ALA A 201 0.97 -37.46 1.90
C ALA A 201 2.24 -36.58 1.98
N THR A 202 2.09 -35.31 2.38
CA THR A 202 3.22 -34.39 2.53
C THR A 202 4.11 -34.80 3.71
N MET A 203 3.51 -35.20 4.83
CA MET A 203 4.25 -35.73 5.98
C MET A 203 5.02 -37.02 5.62
N ALA A 204 4.39 -37.93 4.88
CA ALA A 204 5.03 -39.18 4.43
C ALA A 204 6.26 -38.86 3.56
N LYS A 205 6.14 -37.93 2.60
CA LYS A 205 7.25 -37.50 1.76
C LYS A 205 8.39 -36.86 2.58
N LEU A 206 8.08 -36.02 3.56
CA LEU A 206 9.09 -35.43 4.45
C LEU A 206 9.75 -36.47 5.38
N ASN A 207 8.98 -37.47 5.84
CA ASN A 207 9.53 -38.56 6.63
C ASN A 207 10.50 -39.43 5.79
N ASP A 208 10.19 -39.66 4.52
CA ASP A 208 11.12 -40.33 3.58
C ASP A 208 12.40 -39.53 3.42
N LEU A 209 12.31 -38.23 3.13
CA LEU A 209 13.47 -37.33 3.01
C LEU A 209 14.29 -37.33 4.32
N ARG A 210 13.61 -37.27 5.47
CA ARG A 210 14.27 -37.37 6.77
C ARG A 210 15.03 -38.71 6.93
N ALA A 211 14.43 -39.82 6.55
CA ALA A 211 15.07 -41.15 6.64
C ALA A 211 16.33 -41.18 5.73
N ARG A 212 16.30 -40.64 4.55
CA ARG A 212 17.42 -40.54 3.63
C ARG A 212 18.55 -39.69 4.22
N ILE A 213 18.22 -38.54 4.86
CA ILE A 213 19.22 -37.70 5.55
C ILE A 213 19.88 -38.47 6.72
N VAL A 214 19.08 -39.17 7.53
CA VAL A 214 19.59 -39.98 8.64
C VAL A 214 20.46 -41.14 8.13
N ALA A 215 20.18 -41.65 6.93
CA ALA A 215 21.02 -42.67 6.27
C ALA A 215 22.30 -42.11 5.64
N GLY A 216 22.54 -40.81 5.71
CA GLY A 216 23.78 -40.17 5.26
C GLY A 216 23.70 -39.37 3.97
N GLU A 217 22.54 -39.24 3.37
CA GLU A 217 22.38 -38.37 2.20
C GLU A 217 22.47 -36.89 2.63
N LYS A 218 23.09 -36.06 1.80
CA LYS A 218 23.36 -34.66 2.15
C LYS A 218 22.07 -33.86 2.23
N PHE A 219 21.84 -33.21 3.37
CA PHE A 219 20.67 -32.37 3.62
C PHE A 219 20.52 -31.27 2.56
N GLU A 220 21.63 -30.63 2.20
CA GLU A 220 21.66 -29.52 1.25
C GLU A 220 21.17 -29.92 -0.13
N ASP A 221 21.53 -31.12 -0.59
CA ASP A 221 21.15 -31.59 -1.92
C ASP A 221 19.65 -31.92 -1.98
N LEU A 222 19.12 -32.54 -0.93
CA LEU A 222 17.70 -32.79 -0.78
C LEU A 222 16.89 -31.50 -0.62
N ALA A 223 17.41 -30.51 0.12
CA ALA A 223 16.77 -29.21 0.25
C ALA A 223 16.71 -28.48 -1.11
N LYS A 224 17.79 -28.47 -1.89
CA LYS A 224 17.82 -27.88 -3.24
C LYS A 224 16.81 -28.53 -4.19
N GLN A 225 16.64 -29.84 -4.05
CA GLN A 225 15.77 -30.62 -4.96
C GLN A 225 14.29 -30.55 -4.57
N TYR A 226 13.99 -30.58 -3.27
CA TYR A 226 12.62 -30.79 -2.79
C TYR A 226 12.03 -29.63 -2.01
N SER A 227 12.84 -28.71 -1.44
CA SER A 227 12.30 -27.63 -0.62
C SER A 227 11.53 -26.63 -1.45
N GLU A 228 10.32 -26.33 -0.99
CA GLU A 228 9.43 -25.31 -1.57
C GLU A 228 9.59 -23.96 -0.88
N ASP A 229 10.65 -23.79 -0.06
CA ASP A 229 11.00 -22.48 0.49
C ASP A 229 11.72 -21.61 -0.56
N PRO A 230 11.10 -20.51 -1.04
CA PRO A 230 11.72 -19.67 -2.07
C PRO A 230 12.98 -18.94 -1.57
N GLY A 231 13.11 -18.73 -0.26
CA GLY A 231 14.23 -18.01 0.34
C GLY A 231 15.49 -18.86 0.51
N SER A 232 15.34 -20.08 1.02
CA SER A 232 16.48 -20.91 1.38
C SER A 232 16.63 -22.21 0.57
N GLY A 233 15.57 -22.67 -0.12
CA GLY A 233 15.58 -23.96 -0.81
C GLY A 233 16.76 -24.10 -1.76
N LYS A 234 16.99 -23.13 -2.64
CA LYS A 234 18.12 -23.13 -3.60
C LYS A 234 19.49 -23.04 -2.95
N GLN A 235 19.55 -22.60 -1.68
CA GLN A 235 20.76 -22.48 -0.87
C GLN A 235 20.94 -23.67 0.08
N GLY A 236 20.29 -24.81 -0.21
CA GLY A 236 20.38 -26.02 0.61
C GLY A 236 19.60 -25.93 1.92
N GLY A 237 18.60 -25.08 1.97
CA GLY A 237 17.73 -24.87 3.12
C GLY A 237 18.33 -24.02 4.26
N TYR A 238 19.51 -23.43 4.06
CA TYR A 238 20.24 -22.68 5.08
C TYR A 238 19.58 -21.34 5.37
N LEU A 239 19.27 -21.08 6.64
CA LEU A 239 18.58 -19.85 7.07
C LEU A 239 19.53 -18.82 7.73
N GLY A 240 20.73 -19.22 8.16
CA GLY A 240 21.60 -18.35 8.92
C GLY A 240 21.30 -18.38 10.43
N PHE A 241 21.70 -17.33 11.14
CA PHE A 241 21.47 -17.16 12.56
C PHE A 241 20.21 -16.34 12.83
N PHE A 242 19.31 -16.89 13.67
CA PHE A 242 18.08 -16.23 14.13
C PHE A 242 17.99 -16.28 15.65
N LYS A 243 17.36 -15.26 16.25
CA LYS A 243 16.96 -15.28 17.65
C LYS A 243 15.68 -16.09 17.83
N LYS A 244 15.41 -16.53 19.05
CA LYS A 244 14.24 -17.37 19.41
C LYS A 244 12.88 -16.80 18.98
N ASN A 245 12.76 -15.47 18.87
CA ASN A 245 11.52 -14.76 18.54
C ASN A 245 11.43 -14.29 17.08
N GLU A 246 12.39 -14.62 16.23
CA GLU A 246 12.42 -14.20 14.83
C GLU A 246 11.81 -15.23 13.87
N LEU A 247 11.65 -16.48 14.33
CA LEU A 247 11.01 -17.55 13.59
C LEU A 247 9.70 -17.98 14.27
N VAL A 248 8.84 -18.68 13.51
CA VAL A 248 7.56 -19.16 14.05
C VAL A 248 7.77 -20.09 15.25
N PRO A 249 6.89 -20.00 16.28
CA PRO A 249 7.11 -20.71 17.56
C PRO A 249 7.30 -22.22 17.42
N GLN A 250 6.55 -22.86 16.50
CA GLN A 250 6.62 -24.30 16.26
C GLN A 250 8.00 -24.72 15.73
N TYR A 251 8.53 -23.94 14.77
CA TYR A 251 9.87 -24.13 14.22
C TYR A 251 10.95 -23.97 15.30
N THR A 252 10.88 -22.84 16.00
CA THR A 252 11.84 -22.52 17.06
C THR A 252 11.86 -23.57 18.15
N ALA A 253 10.68 -24.00 18.62
CA ALA A 253 10.58 -25.04 19.63
C ALA A 253 11.17 -26.38 19.18
N ALA A 254 10.98 -26.74 17.91
CA ALA A 254 11.56 -27.96 17.35
C ALA A 254 13.08 -27.85 17.20
N ALA A 255 13.59 -26.73 16.65
CA ALA A 255 15.03 -26.49 16.45
C ALA A 255 15.80 -26.49 17.79
N LEU A 256 15.24 -25.86 18.82
CA LEU A 256 15.87 -25.75 20.13
C LEU A 256 15.86 -27.05 20.96
N ARG A 257 15.12 -28.10 20.54
CA ARG A 257 15.18 -29.43 21.14
C ARG A 257 16.30 -30.30 20.56
N LEU A 258 16.92 -29.88 19.46
CA LEU A 258 17.94 -30.63 18.77
C LEU A 258 19.33 -30.31 19.36
N GLU A 259 20.21 -31.28 19.35
CA GLU A 259 21.64 -31.03 19.47
C GLU A 259 22.21 -30.57 18.13
N PRO A 260 23.37 -29.85 18.10
CA PRO A 260 24.05 -29.52 16.85
C PRO A 260 24.26 -30.74 15.96
N GLY A 261 23.85 -30.64 14.70
CA GLY A 261 23.81 -31.76 13.73
C GLY A 261 22.53 -32.58 13.76
N GLY A 262 21.71 -32.47 14.82
CA GLY A 262 20.47 -33.21 14.98
C GLY A 262 19.39 -32.80 13.98
N ILE A 263 18.50 -33.76 13.65
CA ILE A 263 17.43 -33.62 12.66
C ILE A 263 16.07 -33.81 13.35
N SER A 264 15.14 -32.85 13.17
CA SER A 264 13.82 -32.91 13.79
C SER A 264 12.94 -34.02 13.21
N PRO A 265 11.90 -34.46 13.93
CA PRO A 265 10.70 -35.01 13.29
C PRO A 265 10.08 -33.99 12.33
N VAL A 266 9.07 -34.41 11.56
CA VAL A 266 8.27 -33.48 10.76
C VAL A 266 7.52 -32.52 11.67
N VAL A 267 7.65 -31.22 11.41
CA VAL A 267 7.06 -30.11 12.21
C VAL A 267 6.04 -29.37 11.36
N GLU A 268 4.80 -29.25 11.82
CA GLU A 268 3.77 -28.45 11.16
C GLU A 268 3.86 -26.98 11.63
N SER A 269 3.75 -26.05 10.68
CA SER A 269 3.66 -24.60 10.93
C SER A 269 2.62 -23.97 10.00
N GLN A 270 2.36 -22.69 10.16
CA GLN A 270 1.49 -21.94 9.23
C GLN A 270 2.01 -21.88 7.78
N PHE A 271 3.28 -22.18 7.54
CA PHE A 271 3.91 -22.18 6.20
C PHE A 271 3.91 -23.56 5.54
N GLY A 272 3.58 -24.62 6.26
CA GLY A 272 3.63 -25.99 5.79
C GLY A 272 4.34 -26.91 6.78
N PHE A 273 4.91 -28.00 6.24
CA PHE A 273 5.62 -29.01 7.02
C PHE A 273 7.12 -28.87 6.83
N HIS A 274 7.89 -29.03 7.90
CA HIS A 274 9.34 -28.84 7.92
C HIS A 274 10.05 -30.07 8.47
N VAL A 275 11.22 -30.38 7.90
CA VAL A 275 12.29 -31.14 8.55
C VAL A 275 13.43 -30.15 8.79
N ILE A 276 13.91 -30.07 10.03
CA ILE A 276 14.87 -29.06 10.49
C ILE A 276 16.14 -29.75 10.94
N GLN A 277 17.30 -29.19 10.57
CA GLN A 277 18.58 -29.56 11.14
C GLN A 277 19.16 -28.35 11.89
N LEU A 278 19.49 -28.55 13.14
CA LEU A 278 20.26 -27.55 13.91
C LEU A 278 21.73 -27.64 13.52
N ILE A 279 22.32 -26.49 13.16
CA ILE A 279 23.73 -26.41 12.79
C ILE A 279 24.56 -25.99 14.01
N GLU A 280 24.19 -24.89 14.63
CA GLU A 280 24.96 -24.29 15.72
C GLU A 280 24.07 -23.46 16.65
N ARG A 281 24.47 -23.34 17.93
CA ARG A 281 23.90 -22.39 18.89
C ARG A 281 24.93 -21.39 19.37
N LYS A 282 24.54 -20.12 19.43
CA LYS A 282 25.36 -19.02 19.96
C LYS A 282 24.50 -18.14 20.89
N GLY A 283 24.58 -18.40 22.20
CA GLY A 283 23.79 -17.65 23.18
C GLY A 283 22.29 -17.73 22.91
N GLU A 284 21.63 -16.59 22.65
CA GLU A 284 20.19 -16.49 22.35
C GLU A 284 19.86 -16.77 20.87
N SER A 285 20.88 -16.96 20.02
CA SER A 285 20.70 -17.21 18.59
C SER A 285 21.08 -18.66 18.23
N PHE A 286 20.45 -19.18 17.17
CA PHE A 286 20.75 -20.48 16.60
C PHE A 286 20.78 -20.42 15.08
N SER A 287 21.62 -21.27 14.49
CA SER A 287 21.68 -21.46 13.04
C SER A 287 21.09 -22.80 12.66
N SER A 288 20.25 -22.81 11.63
CA SER A 288 19.57 -24.02 11.18
C SER A 288 19.41 -24.05 9.65
N ARG A 289 19.08 -25.22 9.15
CA ARG A 289 18.59 -25.41 7.79
C ARG A 289 17.31 -26.23 7.81
N HIS A 290 16.49 -26.10 6.77
CA HIS A 290 15.25 -26.82 6.67
C HIS A 290 14.88 -27.25 5.26
N ILE A 291 14.01 -28.27 5.18
CA ILE A 291 13.25 -28.61 3.99
C ILE A 291 11.79 -28.30 4.31
N LEU A 292 11.19 -27.38 3.55
CA LEU A 292 9.78 -27.04 3.62
C LEU A 292 9.03 -27.71 2.49
N LEU A 293 7.96 -28.43 2.80
CA LEU A 293 6.95 -28.85 1.83
C LEU A 293 5.59 -28.29 2.22
N LYS A 294 4.84 -27.83 1.23
CA LYS A 294 3.47 -27.36 1.40
C LYS A 294 2.51 -28.46 0.92
N PRO A 295 1.48 -28.83 1.72
CA PRO A 295 0.48 -29.74 1.20
C PRO A 295 -0.22 -29.09 0.00
N ALA A 296 -0.23 -29.77 -1.12
CA ALA A 296 -0.92 -29.29 -2.31
C ALA A 296 -2.43 -29.34 -2.09
N THR A 297 -3.13 -28.25 -2.42
CA THR A 297 -4.57 -28.26 -2.53
C THR A 297 -4.96 -29.10 -3.73
N GLY A 298 -5.70 -30.17 -3.50
CA GLY A 298 -6.17 -31.05 -4.56
C GLY A 298 -7.52 -30.61 -5.14
N ALA A 299 -7.89 -31.20 -6.29
CA ALA A 299 -9.21 -30.99 -6.88
C ALA A 299 -10.36 -31.34 -5.92
N ALA A 300 -10.17 -32.31 -5.02
CA ALA A 300 -11.13 -32.66 -3.98
C ALA A 300 -11.36 -31.51 -2.97
N ASP A 301 -10.31 -30.79 -2.61
CA ASP A 301 -10.41 -29.68 -1.63
C ASP A 301 -11.16 -28.48 -2.23
N ALA A 302 -10.94 -28.21 -3.52
CA ALA A 302 -11.69 -27.23 -4.29
C ALA A 302 -13.17 -27.62 -4.45
N SER A 303 -13.46 -28.92 -4.63
CA SER A 303 -14.82 -29.46 -4.74
C SER A 303 -15.64 -29.20 -3.46
N VAL A 304 -15.07 -29.43 -2.28
CA VAL A 304 -15.74 -29.15 -1.01
C VAL A 304 -16.08 -27.68 -0.86
N ALA A 305 -15.17 -26.78 -1.22
CA ALA A 305 -15.41 -25.34 -1.22
C ALA A 305 -16.52 -24.95 -2.23
N ALA A 306 -16.51 -25.54 -3.41
CA ALA A 306 -17.52 -25.32 -4.45
C ALA A 306 -18.92 -25.79 -4.01
N GLU A 307 -19.03 -26.95 -3.36
CA GLU A 307 -20.30 -27.46 -2.82
C GLU A 307 -20.87 -26.54 -1.75
N LYS A 308 -20.03 -26.11 -0.80
CA LYS A 308 -20.42 -25.14 0.23
C LYS A 308 -20.93 -23.83 -0.38
N LEU A 309 -20.20 -23.27 -1.37
CA LEU A 309 -20.61 -22.06 -2.06
C LEU A 309 -21.89 -22.26 -2.87
N THR A 310 -22.08 -23.42 -3.49
CA THR A 310 -23.31 -23.77 -4.20
C THR A 310 -24.52 -23.77 -3.26
N LYS A 311 -24.37 -24.38 -2.06
CA LYS A 311 -25.41 -24.37 -1.05
C LYS A 311 -25.69 -22.96 -0.55
N LEU A 312 -24.66 -22.18 -0.28
CA LEU A 312 -24.77 -20.80 0.18
C LEU A 312 -25.44 -19.91 -0.87
N ARG A 313 -25.02 -20.02 -2.14
CA ARG A 313 -25.64 -19.34 -3.27
C ARG A 313 -27.14 -19.64 -3.35
N ARG A 314 -27.55 -20.89 -3.20
CA ARG A 314 -28.97 -21.29 -3.19
C ARG A 314 -29.72 -20.61 -2.05
N GLN A 315 -29.16 -20.57 -0.85
CA GLN A 315 -29.77 -19.88 0.30
C GLN A 315 -29.95 -18.39 0.05
N ILE A 316 -28.97 -17.74 -0.58
CA ILE A 316 -29.07 -16.32 -0.95
C ILE A 316 -30.15 -16.10 -2.00
N LEU A 317 -30.21 -16.93 -3.05
CA LEU A 317 -31.20 -16.82 -4.12
C LEU A 317 -32.65 -17.10 -3.64
N MET A 318 -32.81 -17.85 -2.51
CA MET A 318 -34.09 -18.12 -1.86
C MET A 318 -34.42 -17.12 -0.74
N ASP A 319 -33.69 -16.01 -0.64
CA ASP A 319 -33.80 -14.98 0.42
C ASP A 319 -33.71 -15.51 1.85
N SER A 320 -33.17 -16.73 2.07
CA SER A 320 -32.95 -17.28 3.38
C SER A 320 -31.83 -16.59 4.15
N THR A 321 -30.93 -15.93 3.44
CA THR A 321 -29.88 -15.07 3.97
C THR A 321 -29.49 -14.01 2.93
N SER A 322 -29.00 -12.85 3.39
CA SER A 322 -28.49 -11.84 2.47
C SER A 322 -27.03 -12.16 2.05
N PHE A 323 -26.63 -11.70 0.85
CA PHE A 323 -25.25 -11.83 0.39
C PHE A 323 -24.27 -11.23 1.39
N ALA A 324 -24.59 -10.05 1.93
CA ALA A 324 -23.75 -9.36 2.89
C ALA A 324 -23.53 -10.14 4.20
N LYS A 325 -24.61 -10.76 4.72
CA LYS A 325 -24.52 -11.63 5.90
C LYS A 325 -23.69 -12.87 5.60
N ALA A 326 -23.97 -13.52 4.47
CA ALA A 326 -23.23 -14.70 4.04
C ALA A 326 -21.73 -14.42 3.83
N ALA A 327 -21.38 -13.26 3.27
CA ALA A 327 -19.99 -12.84 3.13
C ALA A 327 -19.31 -12.66 4.49
N LYS A 328 -19.96 -11.99 5.42
CA LYS A 328 -19.44 -11.75 6.78
C LYS A 328 -19.24 -13.05 7.56
N ASP A 329 -20.17 -13.99 7.44
CA ASP A 329 -20.19 -15.21 8.25
C ASP A 329 -19.27 -16.31 7.69
N PHE A 330 -19.08 -16.35 6.36
CA PHE A 330 -18.43 -17.49 5.69
C PHE A 330 -17.22 -17.13 4.82
N SER A 331 -17.09 -15.89 4.34
CA SER A 331 -15.97 -15.54 3.45
C SER A 331 -14.63 -15.58 4.17
N THR A 332 -13.67 -16.25 3.55
CA THR A 332 -12.27 -16.26 4.02
C THR A 332 -11.47 -15.03 3.55
N ASP A 333 -12.02 -14.24 2.62
CA ASP A 333 -11.40 -13.00 2.17
C ASP A 333 -11.66 -11.86 3.16
N LYS A 334 -10.64 -11.55 3.97
CA LYS A 334 -10.71 -10.50 5.00
C LYS A 334 -10.89 -9.10 4.43
N ASN A 335 -10.53 -8.87 3.16
CA ASN A 335 -10.59 -7.55 2.54
C ASN A 335 -12.03 -7.15 2.21
N SER A 336 -12.88 -8.10 1.82
CA SER A 336 -14.28 -7.83 1.45
C SER A 336 -15.30 -8.31 2.47
N ALA A 337 -15.01 -9.36 3.25
CA ALA A 337 -15.96 -9.97 4.18
C ALA A 337 -16.60 -8.94 5.14
N GLY A 338 -15.80 -8.08 5.77
CA GLY A 338 -16.25 -7.05 6.71
C GLY A 338 -17.19 -6.01 6.10
N ASN A 339 -17.10 -5.82 4.78
CA ASN A 339 -17.92 -4.89 3.99
C ASN A 339 -19.05 -5.62 3.24
N GLY A 340 -19.56 -6.71 3.79
CA GLY A 340 -20.64 -7.48 3.18
C GLY A 340 -20.26 -8.15 1.86
N GLY A 341 -19.00 -8.43 1.66
CA GLY A 341 -18.44 -9.03 0.45
C GLY A 341 -18.16 -8.06 -0.68
N LEU A 342 -18.53 -6.78 -0.56
CA LEU A 342 -18.32 -5.79 -1.61
C LEU A 342 -16.82 -5.44 -1.78
N LEU A 343 -16.38 -5.44 -3.02
CA LEU A 343 -15.06 -4.96 -3.39
C LEU A 343 -14.99 -3.44 -3.17
N GLN A 344 -13.82 -2.96 -2.74
CA GLN A 344 -13.62 -1.55 -2.39
C GLN A 344 -12.79 -0.84 -3.44
N ASN A 345 -13.21 0.37 -3.79
CA ASN A 345 -12.37 1.31 -4.52
C ASN A 345 -11.37 1.94 -3.53
N ARG A 346 -10.12 1.45 -3.57
CA ARG A 346 -9.06 1.93 -2.65
C ARG A 346 -8.61 3.36 -2.94
N GLN A 347 -8.87 3.88 -4.13
CA GLN A 347 -8.44 5.23 -4.53
C GLN A 347 -9.44 6.31 -4.12
N GLU A 348 -10.73 6.05 -4.37
CA GLU A 348 -11.80 7.03 -4.15
C GLU A 348 -12.64 6.73 -2.91
N GLY A 349 -12.49 5.52 -2.35
CA GLY A 349 -13.36 5.00 -1.31
C GLY A 349 -14.70 4.49 -1.86
N GLY A 350 -15.45 3.75 -1.02
CA GLY A 350 -16.73 3.17 -1.42
C GLY A 350 -16.60 1.88 -2.24
N SER A 351 -17.75 1.38 -2.73
CA SER A 351 -17.87 0.08 -3.42
C SER A 351 -18.09 0.19 -4.93
N ARG A 352 -18.21 1.40 -5.46
CA ARG A 352 -18.31 1.60 -6.91
C ARG A 352 -16.91 1.58 -7.53
N LEU A 353 -16.75 0.70 -8.50
CA LEU A 353 -15.49 0.46 -9.19
C LEU A 353 -15.67 0.79 -10.67
N PRO A 354 -14.81 1.64 -11.26
CA PRO A 354 -14.77 1.79 -12.71
C PRO A 354 -14.53 0.43 -13.37
N LEU A 355 -15.30 0.13 -14.41
CA LEU A 355 -15.29 -1.16 -15.08
C LEU A 355 -13.89 -1.48 -15.66
N ASP A 356 -13.18 -0.48 -16.15
CA ASP A 356 -11.83 -0.57 -16.71
C ASP A 356 -10.72 -0.76 -15.66
N LYS A 357 -11.04 -0.63 -14.36
CA LYS A 357 -10.11 -0.83 -13.24
C LYS A 357 -10.30 -2.16 -12.51
N LEU A 358 -11.24 -2.98 -12.96
CA LEU A 358 -11.46 -4.29 -12.39
C LEU A 358 -10.35 -5.28 -12.78
N ASP A 359 -10.15 -6.26 -11.90
CA ASP A 359 -9.38 -7.45 -12.27
C ASP A 359 -9.96 -8.09 -13.54
N PRO A 360 -9.15 -8.46 -14.54
CA PRO A 360 -9.64 -9.01 -15.79
C PRO A 360 -10.54 -10.23 -15.63
N ALA A 361 -10.26 -11.11 -14.66
CA ALA A 361 -11.08 -12.29 -14.41
C ALA A 361 -12.47 -11.93 -13.85
N ILE A 362 -12.56 -10.86 -13.07
CA ILE A 362 -13.84 -10.33 -12.61
C ILE A 362 -14.55 -9.66 -13.76
N PHE A 363 -13.87 -8.79 -14.51
CA PHE A 363 -14.43 -8.07 -15.65
C PHE A 363 -15.11 -9.03 -16.64
N PHE A 364 -14.38 -10.01 -17.17
CA PHE A 364 -14.93 -10.95 -18.15
C PHE A 364 -16.09 -11.80 -17.59
N THR A 365 -16.08 -12.04 -16.27
CA THR A 365 -17.18 -12.80 -15.65
C THR A 365 -18.45 -11.96 -15.55
N ILE A 366 -18.35 -10.69 -15.12
CA ILE A 366 -19.54 -9.86 -14.88
C ILE A 366 -20.08 -9.21 -16.14
N ASP A 367 -19.31 -9.11 -17.22
CA ASP A 367 -19.71 -8.50 -18.49
C ASP A 367 -20.97 -9.13 -19.08
N THR A 368 -21.14 -10.43 -18.88
CA THR A 368 -22.31 -11.19 -19.36
C THR A 368 -23.43 -11.32 -18.31
N MET A 369 -23.21 -10.79 -17.09
CA MET A 369 -24.15 -10.96 -15.97
C MET A 369 -25.26 -9.91 -15.99
N LYS A 370 -26.46 -10.32 -15.54
CA LYS A 370 -27.52 -9.38 -15.20
C LYS A 370 -27.32 -8.84 -13.78
N VAL A 371 -27.64 -7.56 -13.59
CA VAL A 371 -27.67 -6.95 -12.26
C VAL A 371 -28.54 -7.78 -11.30
N GLY A 372 -28.04 -8.01 -10.11
CA GLY A 372 -28.66 -8.86 -9.08
C GLY A 372 -28.28 -10.34 -9.17
N SER A 373 -27.65 -10.80 -10.26
CA SER A 373 -27.29 -12.21 -10.40
C SER A 373 -26.01 -12.57 -9.64
N ILE A 374 -25.90 -13.86 -9.30
CA ILE A 374 -24.75 -14.45 -8.59
C ILE A 374 -24.20 -15.60 -9.42
N THR A 375 -22.89 -15.65 -9.63
CA THR A 375 -22.24 -16.73 -10.39
C THR A 375 -22.36 -18.09 -9.68
N PRO A 376 -22.26 -19.19 -10.43
CA PRO A 376 -21.82 -20.45 -9.81
C PRO A 376 -20.43 -20.29 -9.18
N PRO A 377 -19.97 -21.26 -8.35
CA PRO A 377 -18.61 -21.25 -7.82
C PRO A 377 -17.57 -21.23 -8.95
N LEU A 378 -16.63 -20.31 -8.86
CA LEU A 378 -15.53 -20.11 -9.80
C LEU A 378 -14.21 -20.38 -9.10
N PRO A 379 -13.19 -20.94 -9.78
CA PRO A 379 -11.85 -21.04 -9.25
C PRO A 379 -11.32 -19.66 -8.86
N TYR A 380 -10.60 -19.60 -7.75
CA TYR A 380 -10.00 -18.39 -7.22
C TYR A 380 -8.63 -18.67 -6.63
N ARG A 381 -7.70 -17.77 -6.88
CA ARG A 381 -6.39 -17.76 -6.24
C ARG A 381 -6.19 -16.42 -5.56
N SER A 382 -5.91 -16.46 -4.27
CA SER A 382 -5.69 -15.25 -3.47
C SER A 382 -4.32 -14.61 -3.74
N ASP A 383 -4.14 -13.36 -3.34
CA ASP A 383 -2.87 -12.62 -3.49
C ASP A 383 -1.71 -13.30 -2.76
N ASP A 384 -2.00 -14.03 -1.66
CA ASP A 384 -1.03 -14.85 -0.92
C ASP A 384 -0.83 -16.26 -1.52
N GLY A 385 -1.35 -16.49 -2.73
CA GLY A 385 -1.13 -17.70 -3.53
C GLY A 385 -1.95 -18.92 -3.11
N LYS A 386 -2.96 -18.76 -2.24
CA LYS A 386 -3.84 -19.85 -1.83
C LYS A 386 -4.95 -20.08 -2.83
N ASP A 387 -5.15 -21.34 -3.19
CA ASP A 387 -6.25 -21.75 -4.05
C ASP A 387 -7.56 -21.81 -3.27
N GLY A 388 -8.67 -21.54 -3.94
CA GLY A 388 -10.01 -21.56 -3.38
C GLY A 388 -11.07 -21.47 -4.47
N MET A 389 -12.29 -21.24 -4.02
CA MET A 389 -13.44 -21.00 -4.88
C MET A 389 -14.12 -19.69 -4.45
N ARG A 390 -14.72 -19.00 -5.41
CA ARG A 390 -15.52 -17.80 -5.12
C ARG A 390 -16.83 -17.80 -5.88
N ILE A 391 -17.81 -17.08 -5.36
CA ILE A 391 -18.99 -16.63 -6.10
C ILE A 391 -18.92 -15.11 -6.19
N LEU A 392 -19.34 -14.58 -7.36
CA LEU A 392 -19.42 -13.14 -7.61
C LEU A 392 -20.88 -12.73 -7.69
N TRP A 393 -21.20 -11.56 -7.15
CA TRP A 393 -22.49 -10.91 -7.21
C TRP A 393 -22.39 -9.57 -7.91
N LEU A 394 -23.03 -9.39 -9.05
CA LEU A 394 -23.17 -8.09 -9.69
C LEU A 394 -24.34 -7.33 -9.02
N LYS A 395 -24.02 -6.48 -8.04
CA LYS A 395 -25.00 -5.75 -7.26
C LYS A 395 -25.63 -4.60 -8.06
N SER A 396 -24.82 -3.83 -8.75
CA SER A 396 -25.28 -2.71 -9.58
C SER A 396 -24.35 -2.48 -10.77
N ASN A 397 -24.91 -1.84 -11.80
CA ASN A 397 -24.19 -1.38 -12.97
C ASN A 397 -24.73 0.01 -13.31
N THR A 398 -23.88 1.02 -13.23
CA THR A 398 -24.23 2.41 -13.53
C THR A 398 -23.64 2.77 -14.89
N ALA A 399 -24.47 3.12 -15.85
CA ALA A 399 -24.03 3.52 -17.19
C ALA A 399 -23.15 4.79 -17.14
N PRO A 400 -22.32 5.03 -18.17
CA PRO A 400 -21.52 6.25 -18.25
C PRO A 400 -22.43 7.49 -18.15
N HIS A 401 -22.04 8.45 -17.31
CA HIS A 401 -22.84 9.63 -17.07
C HIS A 401 -22.01 10.83 -16.62
N GLN A 402 -22.51 12.03 -16.82
CA GLN A 402 -21.98 13.21 -16.18
C GLN A 402 -22.39 13.23 -14.70
N ALA A 403 -21.47 13.64 -13.83
CA ALA A 403 -21.71 13.69 -12.39
C ALA A 403 -23.08 14.30 -12.05
N ASN A 404 -23.81 13.65 -11.16
CA ASN A 404 -25.11 14.11 -10.67
C ASN A 404 -25.30 13.75 -9.19
N LEU A 405 -26.18 14.52 -8.50
CA LEU A 405 -26.40 14.35 -7.06
C LEU A 405 -27.08 13.02 -6.70
N LYS A 406 -27.78 12.37 -7.63
CA LYS A 406 -28.48 11.12 -7.36
C LYS A 406 -27.50 9.94 -7.29
N GLU A 407 -26.60 9.86 -8.27
CA GLU A 407 -25.69 8.75 -8.44
C GLU A 407 -24.36 8.98 -7.67
N ASP A 408 -23.87 10.25 -7.61
CA ASP A 408 -22.49 10.58 -7.20
C ASP A 408 -22.43 11.40 -5.93
N TYR A 409 -23.49 11.40 -5.12
CA TYR A 409 -23.59 12.25 -3.93
C TYR A 409 -22.33 12.17 -3.04
N GLN A 410 -21.79 10.98 -2.79
CA GLN A 410 -20.63 10.81 -1.92
C GLN A 410 -19.35 11.43 -2.54
N LYS A 411 -19.17 11.29 -3.85
CA LYS A 411 -18.03 11.89 -4.57
C LYS A 411 -18.13 13.43 -4.56
N ILE A 412 -19.33 13.93 -4.80
CA ILE A 412 -19.61 15.38 -4.77
C ILE A 412 -19.46 15.92 -3.35
N ALA A 413 -19.92 15.19 -2.34
CA ALA A 413 -19.74 15.57 -0.93
C ALA A 413 -18.28 15.58 -0.51
N ALA A 414 -17.48 14.61 -0.96
CA ALA A 414 -16.04 14.60 -0.74
C ALA A 414 -15.36 15.82 -1.39
N SER A 415 -15.75 16.17 -2.62
CA SER A 415 -15.23 17.34 -3.32
C SER A 415 -15.62 18.65 -2.62
N ALA A 416 -16.87 18.76 -2.18
CA ALA A 416 -17.36 19.92 -1.41
C ALA A 416 -16.65 20.05 -0.06
N LEU A 417 -16.40 18.91 0.65
CA LEU A 417 -15.64 18.90 1.89
C LEU A 417 -14.20 19.33 1.67
N ASN A 418 -13.58 18.84 0.59
CA ASN A 418 -12.21 19.22 0.26
C ASN A 418 -12.09 20.71 -0.05
N GLU A 419 -13.03 21.30 -0.79
CA GLU A 419 -13.09 22.75 -1.01
C GLU A 419 -13.24 23.51 0.32
N LYS A 420 -14.14 23.05 1.20
CA LYS A 420 -14.34 23.66 2.52
C LYS A 420 -13.08 23.59 3.38
N LYS A 421 -12.35 22.48 3.34
CA LYS A 421 -11.07 22.31 4.02
C LYS A 421 -10.01 23.25 3.45
N ASN A 422 -9.90 23.34 2.12
CA ASN A 422 -8.95 24.26 1.47
C ASN A 422 -9.24 25.71 1.88
N LYS A 423 -10.50 26.12 1.85
CA LYS A 423 -10.89 27.46 2.30
C LYS A 423 -10.51 27.72 3.78
N ALA A 424 -10.71 26.73 4.64
CA ALA A 424 -10.34 26.86 6.05
C ALA A 424 -8.81 26.96 6.23
N LEU A 425 -8.02 26.26 5.43
CA LEU A 425 -6.56 26.36 5.41
C LEU A 425 -6.09 27.73 4.89
N ASP A 426 -6.73 28.27 3.84
CA ASP A 426 -6.44 29.61 3.32
C ASP A 426 -6.75 30.69 4.39
N GLU A 427 -7.92 30.61 5.03
CA GLU A 427 -8.28 31.52 6.12
C GLU A 427 -7.36 31.39 7.32
N TRP A 428 -6.92 30.17 7.65
CA TRP A 428 -5.94 29.94 8.70
C TRP A 428 -4.59 30.57 8.33
N PHE A 429 -4.12 30.38 7.09
CA PHE A 429 -2.89 30.98 6.59
C PHE A 429 -2.93 32.52 6.71
N LEU A 430 -4.01 33.15 6.23
CA LEU A 430 -4.17 34.58 6.28
C LEU A 430 -4.12 35.14 7.70
N ARG A 431 -4.71 34.42 8.65
CA ARG A 431 -4.69 34.86 10.09
C ARG A 431 -3.32 34.70 10.75
N ASN A 432 -2.55 33.69 10.33
CA ASN A 432 -1.31 33.34 11.01
C ASN A 432 -0.05 33.90 10.33
N ARG A 433 -0.11 34.31 9.06
CA ARG A 433 1.04 34.85 8.34
C ARG A 433 1.62 36.12 8.96
N GLY A 434 0.79 36.98 9.58
CA GLY A 434 1.22 38.25 10.19
C GLY A 434 2.01 38.08 11.50
N GLY A 435 2.02 36.89 12.09
CA GLY A 435 2.75 36.56 13.30
C GLY A 435 4.08 35.85 13.10
N VAL A 436 4.57 35.76 11.86
CA VAL A 436 5.79 35.01 11.47
C VAL A 436 6.69 35.93 10.67
N TYR A 437 8.00 35.81 10.87
CA TYR A 437 8.96 36.47 10.01
C TYR A 437 8.99 35.74 8.67
N LEU A 438 8.74 36.50 7.59
CA LEU A 438 8.75 35.92 6.24
C LEU A 438 9.59 36.81 5.30
N GLU A 439 10.62 36.22 4.72
CA GLU A 439 11.51 36.85 3.74
C GLU A 439 11.51 36.03 2.45
N VAL A 440 11.25 36.68 1.33
CA VAL A 440 11.21 36.05 0.00
C VAL A 440 12.31 36.62 -0.86
N ALA A 441 13.09 35.76 -1.50
CA ALA A 441 14.17 36.19 -2.39
C ALA A 441 13.62 37.05 -3.55
N PRO A 442 14.36 38.09 -3.99
CA PRO A 442 13.90 39.04 -5.03
C PRO A 442 13.43 38.38 -6.32
N GLU A 443 14.04 37.26 -6.70
CA GLU A 443 13.72 36.49 -7.90
C GLU A 443 12.31 35.86 -7.86
N TYR A 444 11.70 35.73 -6.68
CA TYR A 444 10.34 35.22 -6.47
C TYR A 444 9.36 36.29 -6.01
N ALA A 445 9.76 37.56 -5.99
CA ALA A 445 8.90 38.67 -5.55
C ALA A 445 7.60 38.78 -6.34
N GLN A 446 7.65 38.45 -7.65
CA GLN A 446 6.47 38.41 -8.54
C GLN A 446 5.45 37.34 -8.15
N CYS A 447 5.84 36.32 -7.37
CA CYS A 447 4.95 35.24 -6.96
C CYS A 447 3.93 35.67 -5.89
N LYS A 448 4.07 36.88 -5.32
CA LYS A 448 3.13 37.42 -4.31
C LYS A 448 2.75 36.38 -3.26
N VAL A 449 3.74 35.65 -2.76
CA VAL A 449 3.55 34.51 -1.84
C VAL A 449 2.80 34.92 -0.56
N LEU A 450 2.84 36.23 -0.23
CA LEU A 450 2.16 36.82 0.92
C LEU A 450 0.72 37.23 0.63
N ASP A 451 0.33 37.35 -0.64
CA ASP A 451 -1.02 37.74 -0.97
C ASP A 451 -1.96 36.55 -0.82
N ALA A 452 -3.19 36.82 -0.41
CA ALA A 452 -4.22 35.80 -0.37
C ALA A 452 -4.35 35.11 -1.73
N THR A 453 -4.47 33.80 -1.74
CA THR A 453 -4.88 33.08 -2.95
C THR A 453 -6.23 33.62 -3.39
N GLN A 454 -6.27 34.33 -4.49
CA GLN A 454 -7.51 34.73 -5.16
C GLN A 454 -8.14 33.55 -5.87
#